data_2eb7e3dfe74f7d39a5eb3c91fa8c0ce5
#
_entry.id   2eb7e3dfe74f7d39a5eb3c91fa8c0ce5
#
_cell.length_a   1.000
_cell.length_b   1.000
_cell.length_c   1.000
_cell.angle_alpha   90.00
_cell.angle_beta   90.00
_cell.angle_gamma   90.00
#
_symmetry.space_group_name_H-M   'P 1'
#
loop_
_entity.id
_entity.type
_entity.pdbx_description
1 polymer ?
#
loop_
_entity_poly.entity_id
_entity_poly.type
_entity_poly.pdbx_seq_one_letter_code
_entity_poly.pdbx_strand_id
1 'polypeptide(L)'
;MVVAIARFEQNAHFSCLLQPTNKMSKQIKYEEEARKKLKAGVDKLADTVKVTIGPKGRNVVLDKGFGVPIITNDGVTIAKEIELEDKIENLGAEILKEVAEKANENAGDGTTTAVILAQAIILEGLKNVAAGANPLALKRGIDKGKDKIIEELQKMSKEISSKEETAQVATISAENREMGDLIADIMEEVGKDGVITIEESKTFGIEKEIVKGLQLDQGYISPYMVTDTERMQAVYEDAYILITDKKISSLNEILPLLEKIAKAGRKELIIIADDVDGEALATLVINKIRGTFNVLAVKSPGFGDRKKEMLQDIACITGAQVISEEIGLKLESIDVDALGSARKVIASKENTTIIEGKGDKEDIDKRVNQIKNEIKTNESEFDKEKLQERLAKLAGGVAVIKVGAATEVEQKAKQHKAEDALSATKAAKEEGIVSGGGVALLKASSALDELLKAIENADEKTGINILKRAIEEPLRQIAHNAGIDGAVAVQKVKESETGIGFNAETMNYENLMESGIVDPTKVVRSSLQNAVSAASTLLTTEAVVAESPKKDERETPQMPAMPGMGY
;
A
#
# COMPACT_ATOMS: atom_id res chain seq x y z
N MET A 1 30.77 27.97 -2.82
CA MET A 1 29.29 27.91 -2.76
C MET A 1 28.75 27.21 -1.51
N VAL A 2 29.62 26.75 -0.63
CA VAL A 2 29.29 26.10 0.68
C VAL A 2 29.28 27.11 1.85
N VAL A 3 29.68 28.35 1.63
CA VAL A 3 29.83 29.42 2.69
C VAL A 3 28.53 30.21 2.95
N ALA A 4 27.44 29.90 2.27
CA ALA A 4 26.16 30.62 2.47
C ALA A 4 25.27 30.06 3.61
N ILE A 5 25.69 29.00 4.30
CA ILE A 5 24.88 28.34 5.35
C ILE A 5 25.18 28.88 6.76
N ALA A 6 26.28 29.56 6.97
CA ALA A 6 26.76 29.93 8.32
C ALA A 6 26.67 31.42 8.72
N ARG A 7 25.95 32.27 7.99
CA ARG A 7 25.75 33.69 8.37
C ARG A 7 24.30 34.13 8.24
N PHE A 8 23.43 33.56 9.05
CA PHE A 8 22.10 34.11 9.33
C PHE A 8 21.76 33.98 10.83
N GLU A 9 22.75 34.32 11.66
CA GLU A 9 22.48 34.69 13.05
C GLU A 9 22.69 36.19 13.18
N GLN A 10 21.69 36.83 13.77
CA GLN A 10 21.56 38.24 14.18
C GLN A 10 20.89 39.12 13.12
N ASN A 11 19.63 39.43 13.43
CA ASN A 11 18.70 40.43 12.89
C ASN A 11 17.64 39.87 11.93
N ALA A 12 16.80 38.99 12.42
CA ALA A 12 15.41 38.94 11.98
C ALA A 12 14.54 39.01 13.23
N HIS A 13 14.06 40.17 13.56
CA HIS A 13 12.77 40.28 14.19
C HIS A 13 11.82 39.46 13.33
N PHE A 14 11.48 38.27 13.80
CA PHE A 14 10.34 37.52 13.34
C PHE A 14 9.09 38.33 13.71
N SER A 15 8.83 39.40 12.96
CA SER A 15 7.49 39.86 12.74
C SER A 15 6.81 38.65 12.05
N CYS A 16 6.20 37.82 12.86
CA CYS A 16 5.25 36.80 12.43
C CYS A 16 4.13 37.57 11.73
N LEU A 17 4.30 37.80 10.43
CA LEU A 17 3.22 38.09 9.53
C LEU A 17 2.35 36.84 9.57
N LEU A 18 1.46 36.77 10.55
CA LEU A 18 0.20 36.10 10.44
C LEU A 18 -0.47 36.68 9.18
N GLN A 19 -0.11 36.14 8.02
CA GLN A 19 -1.01 36.24 6.89
C GLN A 19 -2.34 35.72 7.42
N PRO A 20 -3.41 36.52 7.35
CA PRO A 20 -4.72 36.01 7.68
C PRO A 20 -4.89 34.75 6.82
N THR A 21 -4.96 33.60 7.46
CA THR A 21 -5.35 32.38 6.79
C THR A 21 -6.69 32.73 6.15
N ASN A 22 -6.69 32.90 4.84
CA ASN A 22 -7.87 33.23 4.08
C ASN A 22 -8.77 31.98 4.20
N LYS A 23 -9.47 31.85 5.34
CA LYS A 23 -10.39 30.75 5.58
C LYS A 23 -11.46 30.88 4.52
N MET A 24 -11.35 30.05 3.49
CA MET A 24 -12.39 29.95 2.49
C MET A 24 -13.72 29.68 3.18
N SER A 25 -14.78 30.35 2.74
CA SER A 25 -16.12 30.12 3.25
C SER A 25 -16.49 28.65 3.08
N LYS A 26 -17.19 28.08 4.06
CA LYS A 26 -17.66 26.70 4.01
C LYS A 26 -19.11 26.65 3.58
N GLN A 27 -19.46 25.69 2.72
CA GLN A 27 -20.82 25.29 2.45
C GLN A 27 -21.19 24.10 3.32
N ILE A 28 -22.41 24.09 3.85
CA ILE A 28 -22.91 23.02 4.70
C ILE A 28 -24.16 22.45 4.05
N LYS A 29 -24.25 21.14 3.94
CA LYS A 29 -25.44 20.41 3.50
C LYS A 29 -25.84 19.42 4.57
N TYR A 30 -27.11 19.17 4.69
CA TYR A 30 -27.69 18.33 5.73
C TYR A 30 -28.54 17.22 5.11
N GLU A 31 -28.78 16.18 5.89
CA GLU A 31 -29.79 15.14 5.64
C GLU A 31 -29.68 14.51 4.24
N GLU A 32 -30.78 14.47 3.52
CA GLU A 32 -30.90 13.83 2.22
C GLU A 32 -30.01 14.50 1.15
N GLU A 33 -29.90 15.84 1.18
CA GLU A 33 -29.08 16.56 0.20
C GLU A 33 -27.60 16.22 0.35
N ALA A 34 -27.10 16.11 1.59
CA ALA A 34 -25.75 15.69 1.89
C ALA A 34 -25.49 14.26 1.41
N ARG A 35 -26.35 13.34 1.78
CA ARG A 35 -26.26 11.92 1.40
C ARG A 35 -26.32 11.71 -0.11
N LYS A 36 -27.20 12.42 -0.82
CA LYS A 36 -27.33 12.34 -2.28
C LYS A 36 -26.05 12.77 -3.01
N LYS A 37 -25.41 13.85 -2.56
CA LYS A 37 -24.16 14.32 -3.17
C LYS A 37 -22.99 13.40 -2.86
N LEU A 38 -22.85 12.94 -1.61
CA LEU A 38 -21.82 11.96 -1.26
C LEU A 38 -21.98 10.68 -2.09
N LYS A 39 -23.22 10.18 -2.22
CA LYS A 39 -23.52 9.01 -3.05
C LYS A 39 -23.10 9.22 -4.51
N ALA A 40 -23.36 10.40 -5.08
CA ALA A 40 -22.97 10.68 -6.47
C ALA A 40 -21.46 10.57 -6.67
N GLY A 41 -20.66 11.03 -5.71
CA GLY A 41 -19.20 10.86 -5.72
C GLY A 41 -18.77 9.41 -5.60
N VAL A 42 -19.39 8.67 -4.67
CA VAL A 42 -19.21 7.22 -4.51
C VAL A 42 -19.48 6.50 -5.82
N ASP A 43 -20.61 6.77 -6.47
CA ASP A 43 -20.99 6.11 -7.72
C ASP A 43 -19.99 6.40 -8.84
N LYS A 44 -19.58 7.67 -9.02
CA LYS A 44 -18.63 8.04 -10.08
C LYS A 44 -17.30 7.29 -9.95
N LEU A 45 -16.74 7.19 -8.75
CA LEU A 45 -15.51 6.45 -8.54
C LEU A 45 -15.72 4.96 -8.73
N ALA A 46 -16.71 4.37 -8.05
CA ALA A 46 -16.94 2.94 -8.11
C ALA A 46 -17.30 2.44 -9.50
N ASP A 47 -18.12 3.20 -10.26
CA ASP A 47 -18.50 2.85 -11.63
C ASP A 47 -17.30 2.87 -12.58
N THR A 48 -16.30 3.73 -12.31
CA THR A 48 -15.07 3.77 -13.08
C THR A 48 -14.16 2.59 -12.73
N VAL A 49 -14.05 2.21 -11.45
CA VAL A 49 -13.18 1.13 -10.99
C VAL A 49 -13.75 -0.26 -11.31
N LYS A 50 -15.06 -0.50 -11.12
CA LYS A 50 -15.68 -1.83 -11.24
C LYS A 50 -15.61 -2.48 -12.62
N VAL A 51 -15.37 -1.68 -13.68
CA VAL A 51 -15.22 -2.20 -15.05
C VAL A 51 -13.95 -3.06 -15.21
N THR A 52 -13.01 -2.98 -14.27
CA THR A 52 -11.74 -3.68 -14.33
C THR A 52 -11.79 -5.08 -13.72
N ILE A 53 -12.82 -5.43 -12.92
CA ILE A 53 -12.84 -6.70 -12.18
C ILE A 53 -13.04 -7.92 -13.07
N GLY A 54 -12.27 -8.98 -12.79
CA GLY A 54 -12.38 -10.29 -13.41
C GLY A 54 -11.59 -10.41 -14.72
N PRO A 55 -11.47 -11.65 -15.28
CA PRO A 55 -10.61 -11.94 -16.43
C PRO A 55 -11.09 -11.24 -17.73
N LYS A 56 -12.32 -10.76 -17.78
CA LYS A 56 -12.86 -9.94 -18.88
C LYS A 56 -13.04 -8.47 -18.46
N GLY A 57 -12.36 -8.05 -17.41
CA GLY A 57 -12.25 -6.64 -17.02
C GLY A 57 -11.58 -5.81 -18.11
N ARG A 58 -11.87 -4.51 -18.11
CA ARG A 58 -11.39 -3.56 -19.13
C ARG A 58 -10.48 -2.52 -18.48
N ASN A 59 -9.57 -2.00 -19.30
CA ASN A 59 -8.68 -0.93 -18.87
C ASN A 59 -9.41 0.42 -18.82
N VAL A 60 -8.92 1.29 -17.95
CA VAL A 60 -9.28 2.70 -17.85
C VAL A 60 -8.11 3.55 -18.33
N VAL A 61 -8.38 4.64 -19.03
CA VAL A 61 -7.39 5.60 -19.49
C VAL A 61 -7.39 6.79 -18.53
N LEU A 62 -6.22 7.12 -17.98
CA LEU A 62 -6.03 8.20 -17.02
C LEU A 62 -5.18 9.30 -17.66
N ASP A 63 -5.65 10.54 -17.57
CA ASP A 63 -4.91 11.74 -17.99
C ASP A 63 -4.07 12.25 -16.82
N LYS A 64 -2.77 12.36 -17.01
CA LYS A 64 -1.82 12.89 -16.01
C LYS A 64 -1.60 14.41 -16.13
N GLY A 65 -2.32 15.07 -17.03
CA GLY A 65 -2.12 16.51 -17.30
C GLY A 65 -0.81 16.83 -18.01
N PHE A 66 0.24 16.06 -17.80
CA PHE A 66 1.54 16.12 -18.50
C PHE A 66 2.03 14.72 -18.84
N GLY A 67 2.54 14.52 -20.05
CA GLY A 67 3.12 13.25 -20.50
C GLY A 67 2.12 12.34 -21.22
N VAL A 68 2.41 11.03 -21.21
CA VAL A 68 1.59 10.01 -21.88
C VAL A 68 0.48 9.56 -20.91
N PRO A 69 -0.78 9.41 -21.41
CA PRO A 69 -1.86 8.84 -20.59
C PRO A 69 -1.50 7.47 -20.05
N ILE A 70 -1.93 7.16 -18.83
CA ILE A 70 -1.80 5.82 -18.25
C ILE A 70 -3.00 4.98 -18.65
N ILE A 71 -2.75 3.75 -19.09
CA ILE A 71 -3.77 2.74 -19.36
C ILE A 71 -3.58 1.63 -18.35
N THR A 72 -4.56 1.44 -17.47
CA THR A 72 -4.46 0.47 -16.37
C THR A 72 -5.80 -0.18 -16.06
N ASN A 73 -5.76 -1.37 -15.45
CA ASN A 73 -6.90 -2.02 -14.82
C ASN A 73 -6.70 -2.16 -13.29
N ASP A 74 -5.63 -1.59 -12.74
CA ASP A 74 -5.42 -1.56 -11.29
C ASP A 74 -6.37 -0.58 -10.60
N GLY A 75 -7.19 -1.13 -9.67
CA GLY A 75 -8.24 -0.37 -8.98
C GLY A 75 -7.71 0.75 -8.09
N VAL A 76 -6.58 0.59 -7.41
CA VAL A 76 -6.02 1.62 -6.54
C VAL A 76 -5.44 2.78 -7.36
N THR A 77 -4.74 2.50 -8.43
CA THR A 77 -4.21 3.52 -9.35
C THR A 77 -5.34 4.35 -9.95
N ILE A 78 -6.42 3.70 -10.39
CA ILE A 78 -7.60 4.41 -10.93
C ILE A 78 -8.24 5.27 -9.84
N ALA A 79 -8.45 4.73 -8.64
CA ALA A 79 -9.10 5.45 -7.55
C ALA A 79 -8.32 6.71 -7.14
N LYS A 80 -6.98 6.64 -7.07
CA LYS A 80 -6.10 7.76 -6.70
C LYS A 80 -6.20 8.95 -7.65
N GLU A 81 -6.39 8.71 -8.95
CA GLU A 81 -6.44 9.76 -9.97
C GLU A 81 -7.81 10.45 -10.09
N ILE A 82 -8.86 9.91 -9.45
CA ILE A 82 -10.20 10.50 -9.55
C ILE A 82 -10.31 11.69 -8.58
N GLU A 83 -10.46 12.89 -9.14
CA GLU A 83 -10.81 14.12 -8.43
C GLU A 83 -12.04 14.77 -9.12
N LEU A 84 -13.06 15.13 -8.31
CA LEU A 84 -14.31 15.67 -8.83
C LEU A 84 -14.40 17.17 -8.57
N GLU A 85 -14.98 17.91 -9.53
CA GLU A 85 -15.15 19.37 -9.43
C GLU A 85 -16.04 19.79 -8.25
N ASP A 86 -17.16 19.09 -8.02
CA ASP A 86 -18.02 19.34 -6.86
C ASP A 86 -17.35 18.82 -5.60
N LYS A 87 -16.98 19.73 -4.70
CA LYS A 87 -16.25 19.42 -3.46
C LYS A 87 -17.00 18.46 -2.54
N ILE A 88 -18.33 18.41 -2.56
CA ILE A 88 -19.11 17.48 -1.74
C ILE A 88 -19.14 16.08 -2.41
N GLU A 89 -19.31 16.04 -3.72
CA GLU A 89 -19.19 14.77 -4.45
C GLU A 89 -17.77 14.19 -4.30
N ASN A 90 -16.74 15.06 -4.37
CA ASN A 90 -15.35 14.63 -4.17
C ASN A 90 -15.13 14.00 -2.81
N LEU A 91 -15.75 14.50 -1.73
CA LEU A 91 -15.68 13.84 -0.41
C LEU A 91 -16.24 12.41 -0.45
N GLY A 92 -17.29 12.17 -1.24
CA GLY A 92 -17.80 10.80 -1.46
C GLY A 92 -16.80 9.90 -2.20
N ALA A 93 -16.13 10.44 -3.21
CA ALA A 93 -15.06 9.75 -3.93
C ALA A 93 -13.85 9.48 -3.01
N GLU A 94 -13.41 10.46 -2.20
CA GLU A 94 -12.29 10.31 -1.26
C GLU A 94 -12.51 9.19 -0.23
N ILE A 95 -13.75 8.99 0.24
CA ILE A 95 -14.07 7.87 1.13
C ILE A 95 -13.79 6.52 0.45
N LEU A 96 -14.14 6.37 -0.83
CA LEU A 96 -13.85 5.13 -1.56
C LEU A 96 -12.39 5.00 -1.99
N LYS A 97 -11.72 6.13 -2.25
CA LYS A 97 -10.27 6.15 -2.47
C LYS A 97 -9.54 5.57 -1.26
N GLU A 98 -9.90 6.01 -0.04
CA GLU A 98 -9.35 5.46 1.20
C GLU A 98 -9.62 3.95 1.34
N VAL A 99 -10.81 3.46 0.93
CA VAL A 99 -11.10 2.01 0.92
C VAL A 99 -10.14 1.24 0.02
N ALA A 100 -9.89 1.74 -1.20
CA ALA A 100 -8.98 1.10 -2.15
C ALA A 100 -7.54 1.11 -1.62
N GLU A 101 -7.07 2.24 -1.09
CA GLU A 101 -5.73 2.37 -0.50
C GLU A 101 -5.54 1.43 0.69
N LYS A 102 -6.51 1.36 1.62
CA LYS A 102 -6.44 0.46 2.77
C LYS A 102 -6.50 -1.02 2.39
N ALA A 103 -7.26 -1.39 1.34
CA ALA A 103 -7.24 -2.76 0.82
C ALA A 103 -5.86 -3.11 0.28
N ASN A 104 -5.24 -2.21 -0.48
CA ASN A 104 -3.90 -2.38 -1.01
C ASN A 104 -2.84 -2.45 0.10
N GLU A 105 -2.86 -1.54 1.08
CA GLU A 105 -1.92 -1.55 2.22
C GLU A 105 -2.00 -2.85 3.02
N ASN A 106 -3.22 -3.37 3.28
CA ASN A 106 -3.42 -4.52 4.16
C ASN A 106 -3.11 -5.87 3.49
N ALA A 107 -3.38 -6.00 2.20
CA ALA A 107 -3.33 -7.28 1.51
C ALA A 107 -2.65 -7.23 0.12
N GLY A 108 -2.33 -6.05 -0.38
CA GLY A 108 -1.68 -5.82 -1.67
C GLY A 108 -2.55 -6.13 -2.90
N ASP A 109 -3.81 -6.53 -2.68
CA ASP A 109 -4.78 -6.88 -3.73
C ASP A 109 -6.22 -6.68 -3.20
N GLY A 110 -7.23 -6.93 -4.05
CA GLY A 110 -8.64 -6.85 -3.68
C GLY A 110 -9.22 -5.43 -3.65
N THR A 111 -8.52 -4.45 -4.18
CA THR A 111 -8.90 -3.03 -4.22
C THR A 111 -10.23 -2.81 -4.91
N THR A 112 -10.42 -3.39 -6.10
CA THR A 112 -11.66 -3.31 -6.87
C THR A 112 -12.82 -3.99 -6.13
N THR A 113 -12.60 -5.14 -5.52
CA THR A 113 -13.60 -5.86 -4.71
C THR A 113 -14.06 -5.02 -3.52
N ALA A 114 -13.13 -4.37 -2.82
CA ALA A 114 -13.44 -3.51 -1.68
C ALA A 114 -14.31 -2.30 -2.09
N VAL A 115 -13.99 -1.66 -3.21
CA VAL A 115 -14.77 -0.53 -3.76
C VAL A 115 -16.18 -0.96 -4.16
N ILE A 116 -16.34 -2.12 -4.83
CA ILE A 116 -17.64 -2.66 -5.22
C ILE A 116 -18.49 -2.97 -3.99
N LEU A 117 -17.92 -3.62 -2.99
CA LEU A 117 -18.61 -3.93 -1.73
C LEU A 117 -19.06 -2.65 -1.00
N ALA A 118 -18.17 -1.67 -0.90
CA ALA A 118 -18.48 -0.40 -0.25
C ALA A 118 -19.62 0.34 -0.98
N GLN A 119 -19.56 0.44 -2.31
CA GLN A 119 -20.65 1.01 -3.10
C GLN A 119 -21.97 0.28 -2.83
N ALA A 120 -21.98 -1.04 -2.88
CA ALA A 120 -23.18 -1.84 -2.70
C ALA A 120 -23.82 -1.64 -1.31
N ILE A 121 -22.99 -1.65 -0.25
CA ILE A 121 -23.46 -1.41 1.12
C ILE A 121 -24.03 0.01 1.26
N ILE A 122 -23.35 1.01 0.70
CA ILE A 122 -23.81 2.41 0.73
C ILE A 122 -25.15 2.55 -0.02
N LEU A 123 -25.26 1.99 -1.21
CA LEU A 123 -26.48 2.08 -2.03
C LEU A 123 -27.69 1.46 -1.33
N GLU A 124 -27.54 0.22 -0.84
CA GLU A 124 -28.63 -0.46 -0.15
C GLU A 124 -28.91 0.19 1.22
N GLY A 125 -27.88 0.62 1.93
CA GLY A 125 -28.02 1.31 3.22
C GLY A 125 -28.76 2.62 3.11
N LEU A 126 -28.41 3.49 2.15
CA LEU A 126 -29.07 4.78 1.95
C LEU A 126 -30.54 4.65 1.55
N LYS A 127 -30.93 3.61 0.80
CA LYS A 127 -32.35 3.31 0.52
C LYS A 127 -33.12 3.06 1.81
N ASN A 128 -32.57 2.30 2.73
CA ASN A 128 -33.22 1.96 4.00
C ASN A 128 -33.23 3.16 4.98
N VAL A 129 -32.18 3.98 5.01
CA VAL A 129 -32.15 5.23 5.78
C VAL A 129 -33.23 6.19 5.28
N ALA A 130 -33.38 6.36 3.96
CA ALA A 130 -34.43 7.18 3.35
C ALA A 130 -35.83 6.62 3.67
N ALA A 131 -35.98 5.31 3.87
CA ALA A 131 -37.23 4.67 4.30
C ALA A 131 -37.49 4.80 5.81
N GLY A 132 -36.60 5.44 6.58
CA GLY A 132 -36.79 5.73 8.01
C GLY A 132 -36.12 4.74 8.96
N ALA A 133 -35.28 3.81 8.48
CA ALA A 133 -34.50 2.93 9.34
C ALA A 133 -33.43 3.72 10.13
N ASN A 134 -33.18 3.32 11.37
CA ASN A 134 -32.18 3.97 12.22
C ASN A 134 -30.76 3.66 11.74
N PRO A 135 -29.96 4.66 11.30
CA PRO A 135 -28.63 4.43 10.74
C PRO A 135 -27.66 3.73 11.70
N LEU A 136 -27.73 4.04 12.99
CA LEU A 136 -26.88 3.43 14.00
C LEU A 136 -27.24 1.96 14.27
N ALA A 137 -28.53 1.60 14.17
CA ALA A 137 -28.95 0.22 14.26
C ALA A 137 -28.58 -0.57 13.00
N LEU A 138 -28.73 0.02 11.80
CA LEU A 138 -28.24 -0.57 10.56
C LEU A 138 -26.75 -0.86 10.65
N LYS A 139 -25.94 0.11 11.12
CA LYS A 139 -24.49 -0.07 11.32
C LYS A 139 -24.20 -1.27 12.21
N ARG A 140 -24.85 -1.37 13.39
CA ARG A 140 -24.64 -2.52 14.29
C ARG A 140 -24.99 -3.86 13.65
N GLY A 141 -26.05 -3.88 12.82
CA GLY A 141 -26.42 -5.09 12.06
C GLY A 141 -25.38 -5.46 11.02
N ILE A 142 -24.87 -4.49 10.26
CA ILE A 142 -23.82 -4.68 9.25
C ILE A 142 -22.54 -5.16 9.93
N ASP A 143 -22.12 -4.56 11.06
CA ASP A 143 -20.91 -4.96 11.80
C ASP A 143 -21.01 -6.40 12.30
N LYS A 144 -22.13 -6.80 12.91
CA LYS A 144 -22.37 -8.20 13.33
C LYS A 144 -22.35 -9.17 12.15
N GLY A 145 -22.96 -8.78 11.04
CA GLY A 145 -22.94 -9.58 9.81
C GLY A 145 -21.54 -9.76 9.25
N LYS A 146 -20.74 -8.68 9.22
CA LYS A 146 -19.35 -8.71 8.80
C LYS A 146 -18.51 -9.68 9.65
N ASP A 147 -18.63 -9.60 10.98
CA ASP A 147 -17.87 -10.48 11.87
C ASP A 147 -18.25 -11.96 11.62
N LYS A 148 -19.54 -12.24 11.39
CA LYS A 148 -20.00 -13.59 11.08
C LYS A 148 -19.49 -14.12 9.75
N ILE A 149 -19.44 -13.28 8.70
CA ILE A 149 -18.85 -13.65 7.40
C ILE A 149 -17.37 -13.95 7.55
N ILE A 150 -16.61 -13.14 8.32
CA ILE A 150 -15.19 -13.35 8.54
C ILE A 150 -14.93 -14.69 9.24
N GLU A 151 -15.70 -15.02 10.28
CA GLU A 151 -15.61 -16.34 10.92
C GLU A 151 -15.83 -17.49 9.92
N GLU A 152 -16.78 -17.34 9.01
CA GLU A 152 -17.08 -18.36 8.03
C GLU A 152 -16.01 -18.47 6.94
N LEU A 153 -15.47 -17.34 6.45
CA LEU A 153 -14.35 -17.33 5.53
C LEU A 153 -13.12 -18.04 6.12
N GLN A 154 -12.83 -17.82 7.40
CA GLN A 154 -11.71 -18.48 8.09
C GLN A 154 -11.92 -20.01 8.17
N LYS A 155 -13.15 -20.48 8.39
CA LYS A 155 -13.46 -21.93 8.38
C LYS A 155 -13.36 -22.53 6.99
N MET A 156 -13.69 -21.77 5.96
CA MET A 156 -13.61 -22.21 4.56
C MET A 156 -12.19 -22.15 4.01
N SER A 157 -11.30 -21.45 4.69
CA SER A 157 -9.92 -21.27 4.25
C SER A 157 -9.14 -22.58 4.25
N LYS A 158 -8.38 -22.82 3.18
CA LYS A 158 -7.46 -23.94 3.01
C LYS A 158 -6.03 -23.41 3.00
N GLU A 159 -5.17 -23.97 3.84
CA GLU A 159 -3.74 -23.63 3.84
C GLU A 159 -3.08 -24.04 2.52
N ILE A 160 -2.14 -23.22 2.04
CA ILE A 160 -1.33 -23.54 0.86
C ILE A 160 -0.24 -24.53 1.28
N SER A 161 -0.22 -25.69 0.65
CA SER A 161 0.72 -26.77 0.94
C SER A 161 1.68 -27.08 -0.21
N SER A 162 1.38 -26.64 -1.43
CA SER A 162 2.17 -26.97 -2.61
C SER A 162 2.62 -25.73 -3.40
N LYS A 163 3.68 -25.92 -4.19
CA LYS A 163 4.16 -24.92 -5.13
C LYS A 163 3.12 -24.59 -6.20
N GLU A 164 2.36 -25.60 -6.65
CA GLU A 164 1.31 -25.43 -7.65
C GLU A 164 0.20 -24.51 -7.14
N GLU A 165 -0.25 -24.67 -5.88
CA GLU A 165 -1.24 -23.78 -5.26
C GLU A 165 -0.69 -22.35 -5.13
N THR A 166 0.60 -22.20 -4.82
CA THR A 166 1.29 -20.89 -4.80
C THR A 166 1.28 -20.25 -6.19
N ALA A 167 1.60 -21.02 -7.23
CA ALA A 167 1.59 -20.57 -8.62
C ALA A 167 0.17 -20.19 -9.10
N GLN A 168 -0.86 -20.88 -8.67
CA GLN A 168 -2.26 -20.57 -8.99
C GLN A 168 -2.65 -19.20 -8.44
N VAL A 169 -2.38 -18.92 -7.15
CA VAL A 169 -2.64 -17.60 -6.54
C VAL A 169 -1.91 -16.49 -7.31
N ALA A 170 -0.61 -16.66 -7.53
CA ALA A 170 0.19 -15.69 -8.23
C ALA A 170 -0.28 -15.46 -9.68
N THR A 171 -0.71 -16.54 -10.37
CA THR A 171 -1.23 -16.46 -11.74
C THR A 171 -2.54 -15.66 -11.82
N ILE A 172 -3.45 -15.85 -10.87
CA ILE A 172 -4.74 -15.14 -10.83
C ILE A 172 -4.49 -13.64 -10.65
N SER A 173 -3.66 -13.25 -9.69
CA SER A 173 -3.39 -11.84 -9.40
C SER A 173 -2.53 -11.18 -10.50
N ALA A 174 -1.54 -11.89 -11.07
CA ALA A 174 -0.72 -11.39 -12.19
C ALA A 174 -1.47 -11.41 -13.54
N GLU A 175 -2.59 -12.13 -13.66
CA GLU A 175 -3.24 -12.45 -14.93
C GLU A 175 -2.28 -13.08 -15.97
N ASN A 176 -1.22 -13.74 -15.49
CA ASN A 176 -0.13 -14.28 -16.32
C ASN A 176 0.49 -15.52 -15.67
N ARG A 177 0.43 -16.67 -16.35
CA ARG A 177 0.95 -17.95 -15.85
C ARG A 177 2.46 -17.95 -15.70
N GLU A 178 3.21 -17.36 -16.63
CA GLU A 178 4.67 -17.27 -16.57
C GLU A 178 5.13 -16.52 -15.33
N MET A 179 4.47 -15.40 -15.02
CA MET A 179 4.74 -14.62 -13.80
C MET A 179 4.39 -15.42 -12.55
N GLY A 180 3.24 -16.11 -12.56
CA GLY A 180 2.80 -16.94 -11.44
C GLY A 180 3.76 -18.07 -11.11
N ASP A 181 4.21 -18.80 -12.11
CA ASP A 181 5.18 -19.89 -11.97
C ASP A 181 6.53 -19.34 -11.46
N LEU A 182 7.00 -18.19 -11.98
CA LEU A 182 8.23 -17.57 -11.54
C LEU A 182 8.17 -17.12 -10.07
N ILE A 183 7.06 -16.50 -9.64
CA ILE A 183 6.87 -16.09 -8.25
C ILE A 183 6.89 -17.31 -7.33
N ALA A 184 6.21 -18.40 -7.71
CA ALA A 184 6.19 -19.64 -6.92
C ALA A 184 7.59 -20.27 -6.82
N ASP A 185 8.37 -20.27 -7.92
CA ASP A 185 9.75 -20.74 -7.94
C ASP A 185 10.62 -19.95 -6.97
N ILE A 186 10.54 -18.64 -7.03
CA ILE A 186 11.31 -17.74 -6.17
C ILE A 186 10.92 -17.92 -4.70
N MET A 187 9.63 -17.99 -4.40
CA MET A 187 9.13 -18.17 -3.03
C MET A 187 9.52 -19.53 -2.42
N GLU A 188 9.71 -20.56 -3.24
CA GLU A 188 10.25 -21.84 -2.79
C GLU A 188 11.75 -21.74 -2.52
N GLU A 189 12.51 -21.03 -3.38
CA GLU A 189 13.96 -20.89 -3.31
C GLU A 189 14.43 -20.01 -2.13
N VAL A 190 13.76 -18.86 -1.92
CA VAL A 190 14.11 -17.93 -0.82
C VAL A 190 13.44 -18.30 0.52
N GLY A 191 12.44 -19.17 0.52
CA GLY A 191 11.74 -19.62 1.73
C GLY A 191 10.70 -18.62 2.25
N LYS A 192 10.16 -18.92 3.47
CA LYS A 192 9.04 -18.15 4.06
C LYS A 192 9.43 -16.70 4.37
N ASP A 193 10.64 -16.48 4.85
CA ASP A 193 11.17 -15.19 5.32
C ASP A 193 12.00 -14.50 4.22
N GLY A 194 12.03 -15.06 3.01
CA GLY A 194 12.78 -14.53 1.89
C GLY A 194 12.21 -13.21 1.37
N VAL A 195 13.12 -12.29 1.06
CA VAL A 195 12.76 -10.98 0.52
C VAL A 195 12.71 -11.05 -0.99
N ILE A 196 11.60 -10.62 -1.56
CA ILE A 196 11.40 -10.53 -3.01
C ILE A 196 11.06 -9.09 -3.36
N THR A 197 11.79 -8.52 -4.31
CA THR A 197 11.56 -7.17 -4.85
C THR A 197 11.34 -7.25 -6.36
N ILE A 198 10.68 -6.24 -6.90
CA ILE A 198 10.43 -6.13 -8.34
C ILE A 198 11.10 -4.88 -8.85
N GLU A 199 11.87 -5.02 -9.93
CA GLU A 199 12.60 -3.93 -10.57
C GLU A 199 12.28 -3.85 -12.07
N GLU A 200 12.40 -2.65 -12.60
CA GLU A 200 12.32 -2.44 -14.04
C GLU A 200 13.57 -3.01 -14.74
N SER A 201 13.36 -3.63 -15.90
CA SER A 201 14.44 -4.12 -16.76
C SER A 201 14.47 -3.36 -18.08
N LYS A 202 15.68 -3.20 -18.61
CA LYS A 202 15.90 -2.69 -19.98
C LYS A 202 15.81 -3.80 -21.04
N THR A 203 15.77 -5.06 -20.61
CA THR A 203 15.59 -6.24 -21.46
C THR A 203 14.11 -6.62 -21.54
N PHE A 204 13.72 -7.30 -22.61
CA PHE A 204 12.35 -7.82 -22.74
C PHE A 204 12.18 -9.07 -21.89
N GLY A 205 10.95 -9.25 -21.35
CA GLY A 205 10.58 -10.44 -20.60
C GLY A 205 10.69 -10.27 -19.09
N ILE A 206 10.66 -11.40 -18.39
CA ILE A 206 10.71 -11.45 -16.94
C ILE A 206 11.91 -12.32 -16.56
N GLU A 207 12.78 -11.79 -15.73
CA GLU A 207 14.00 -12.49 -15.28
C GLU A 207 14.06 -12.48 -13.76
N LYS A 208 14.64 -13.53 -13.16
CA LYS A 208 14.94 -13.58 -11.73
C LYS A 208 16.44 -13.46 -11.49
N GLU A 209 16.81 -12.76 -10.44
CA GLU A 209 18.16 -12.67 -9.93
C GLU A 209 18.16 -12.75 -8.41
N ILE A 210 19.06 -13.54 -7.81
CA ILE A 210 19.24 -13.56 -6.37
C ILE A 210 20.52 -12.84 -6.03
N VAL A 211 20.40 -11.78 -5.24
CA VAL A 211 21.50 -10.91 -4.85
C VAL A 211 21.65 -10.86 -3.34
N LYS A 212 22.83 -10.47 -2.86
CA LYS A 212 23.02 -10.18 -1.44
C LYS A 212 22.15 -9.01 -1.03
N GLY A 213 21.48 -9.14 0.11
CA GLY A 213 20.64 -8.06 0.61
C GLY A 213 19.95 -8.42 1.91
N LEU A 214 19.28 -7.46 2.49
CA LEU A 214 18.58 -7.57 3.76
C LEU A 214 17.35 -6.67 3.77
N GLN A 215 16.28 -7.14 4.39
CA GLN A 215 15.13 -6.30 4.70
C GLN A 215 15.06 -6.02 6.19
N LEU A 216 14.86 -4.74 6.52
CA LEU A 216 14.64 -4.24 7.88
C LEU A 216 13.15 -3.98 8.06
N ASP A 217 12.59 -4.36 9.21
CA ASP A 217 11.19 -4.13 9.56
C ASP A 217 11.00 -2.69 10.12
N GLN A 218 11.64 -1.72 9.49
CA GLN A 218 11.59 -0.30 9.78
C GLN A 218 11.63 0.49 8.47
N GLY A 219 10.70 1.41 8.29
CA GLY A 219 10.62 2.24 7.10
C GLY A 219 11.21 3.65 7.30
N TYR A 220 10.92 4.55 6.36
CA TYR A 220 11.39 5.93 6.45
C TYR A 220 10.76 6.67 7.63
N ILE A 221 11.57 7.53 8.29
CA ILE A 221 11.11 8.34 9.44
C ILE A 221 10.13 9.44 9.00
N SER A 222 10.27 9.96 7.78
CA SER A 222 9.44 11.05 7.28
C SER A 222 8.94 10.78 5.87
N PRO A 223 7.64 11.00 5.58
CA PRO A 223 7.09 10.89 4.22
C PRO A 223 7.74 11.84 3.21
N TYR A 224 8.33 12.93 3.66
CA TYR A 224 9.07 13.86 2.80
C TYR A 224 10.37 13.25 2.23
N MET A 225 10.77 12.07 2.69
CA MET A 225 11.93 11.32 2.16
C MET A 225 11.56 10.42 0.97
N VAL A 226 10.28 10.31 0.64
CA VAL A 226 9.77 9.58 -0.52
C VAL A 226 10.31 10.19 -1.82
N THR A 227 10.73 9.34 -2.75
CA THR A 227 11.18 9.72 -4.10
C THR A 227 10.18 9.29 -5.17
N ASP A 228 9.49 8.17 -4.95
CA ASP A 228 8.40 7.67 -5.77
C ASP A 228 7.07 7.87 -5.03
N THR A 229 6.35 8.91 -5.40
CA THR A 229 5.08 9.28 -4.77
C THR A 229 3.93 8.37 -5.18
N GLU A 230 4.02 7.68 -6.31
CA GLU A 230 3.00 6.75 -6.76
C GLU A 230 2.94 5.52 -5.84
N ARG A 231 4.12 5.03 -5.44
CA ARG A 231 4.29 3.89 -4.52
C ARG A 231 4.52 4.26 -3.07
N MET A 232 4.63 5.55 -2.78
CA MET A 232 5.04 6.02 -1.45
C MET A 232 6.33 5.35 -0.97
N GLN A 233 7.32 5.24 -1.87
CA GLN A 233 8.62 4.63 -1.61
C GLN A 233 9.75 5.63 -1.74
N ALA A 234 10.78 5.45 -0.93
CA ALA A 234 12.06 6.15 -1.03
C ALA A 234 13.06 5.21 -1.68
N VAL A 235 13.42 5.47 -2.93
CA VAL A 235 14.35 4.67 -3.73
C VAL A 235 15.65 5.43 -3.93
N TYR A 236 16.77 4.82 -3.55
CA TYR A 236 18.12 5.40 -3.63
C TYR A 236 19.06 4.40 -4.28
N GLU A 237 19.83 4.86 -5.25
CA GLU A 237 20.82 4.06 -5.96
C GLU A 237 22.24 4.50 -5.60
N ASP A 238 23.15 3.54 -5.46
CA ASP A 238 24.57 3.73 -5.11
C ASP A 238 24.81 4.67 -3.91
N ALA A 239 23.90 4.65 -2.92
CA ALA A 239 23.93 5.53 -1.77
C ALA A 239 24.97 5.09 -0.74
N TYR A 240 25.56 6.07 -0.03
CA TYR A 240 26.28 5.80 1.21
C TYR A 240 25.32 5.44 2.34
N ILE A 241 25.77 4.56 3.25
CA ILE A 241 24.98 4.08 4.37
C ILE A 241 25.74 4.35 5.67
N LEU A 242 25.20 5.24 6.49
CA LEU A 242 25.65 5.49 7.87
C LEU A 242 24.86 4.62 8.82
N ILE A 243 25.56 3.90 9.70
CA ILE A 243 24.94 3.04 10.71
C ILE A 243 25.40 3.49 12.10
N THR A 244 24.45 3.83 12.98
CA THR A 244 24.75 4.24 14.35
C THR A 244 23.69 3.76 15.34
N ASP A 245 24.07 3.48 16.55
CA ASP A 245 23.18 3.16 17.67
C ASP A 245 22.68 4.42 18.42
N LYS A 246 23.12 5.61 17.97
CA LYS A 246 22.75 6.89 18.56
C LYS A 246 21.48 7.46 17.95
N LYS A 247 20.82 8.31 18.75
CA LYS A 247 19.81 9.23 18.27
C LYS A 247 20.47 10.50 17.74
N ILE A 248 20.05 10.98 16.57
CA ILE A 248 20.55 12.21 15.92
C ILE A 248 19.48 13.29 16.02
N SER A 249 19.70 14.29 16.89
CA SER A 249 18.75 15.38 17.10
C SER A 249 19.31 16.73 16.62
N SER A 250 20.63 16.90 16.60
CA SER A 250 21.32 18.11 16.16
C SER A 250 22.04 17.91 14.83
N LEU A 251 21.88 18.87 13.91
CA LEU A 251 22.59 18.84 12.63
C LEU A 251 24.12 18.86 12.80
N ASN A 252 24.62 19.53 13.83
CA ASN A 252 26.06 19.67 14.08
C ASN A 252 26.78 18.32 14.26
N GLU A 253 26.06 17.28 14.69
CA GLU A 253 26.61 15.94 14.86
C GLU A 253 26.99 15.27 13.54
N ILE A 254 26.25 15.57 12.45
CA ILE A 254 26.44 14.95 11.13
C ILE A 254 26.96 15.91 10.07
N LEU A 255 26.98 17.21 10.35
CA LEU A 255 27.39 18.25 9.38
C LEU A 255 28.80 18.01 8.80
N PRO A 256 29.84 17.66 9.60
CA PRO A 256 31.16 17.37 9.04
C PRO A 256 31.14 16.20 8.04
N LEU A 257 30.33 15.18 8.30
CA LEU A 257 30.17 14.05 7.41
C LEU A 257 29.48 14.44 6.10
N LEU A 258 28.38 15.22 6.18
CA LEU A 258 27.67 15.71 4.99
C LEU A 258 28.57 16.56 4.10
N GLU A 259 29.44 17.39 4.68
CA GLU A 259 30.42 18.18 3.93
C GLU A 259 31.46 17.29 3.22
N LYS A 260 31.90 16.21 3.86
CA LYS A 260 32.84 15.25 3.24
C LYS A 260 32.20 14.51 2.07
N ILE A 261 30.96 14.05 2.24
CA ILE A 261 30.19 13.38 1.17
C ILE A 261 29.97 14.33 -0.02
N ALA A 262 29.60 15.59 0.27
CA ALA A 262 29.42 16.60 -0.77
C ALA A 262 30.73 16.91 -1.54
N LYS A 263 31.87 16.94 -0.84
CA LYS A 263 33.20 17.10 -1.45
C LYS A 263 33.60 15.89 -2.32
N ALA A 264 33.12 14.69 -1.96
CA ALA A 264 33.31 13.47 -2.78
C ALA A 264 32.40 13.44 -4.02
N GLY A 265 31.57 14.49 -4.23
CA GLY A 265 30.70 14.60 -5.41
C GLY A 265 29.44 13.76 -5.35
N ARG A 266 29.13 13.15 -4.19
CA ARG A 266 27.92 12.37 -3.98
C ARG A 266 26.86 13.15 -3.19
N LYS A 267 25.60 12.77 -3.35
CA LYS A 267 24.46 13.47 -2.73
C LYS A 267 23.51 12.53 -1.97
N GLU A 268 23.68 11.22 -2.18
CA GLU A 268 22.78 10.19 -1.66
C GLU A 268 23.37 9.62 -0.36
N LEU A 269 22.61 9.76 0.74
CA LEU A 269 22.96 9.21 2.05
C LEU A 269 21.76 8.54 2.69
N ILE A 270 21.98 7.35 3.22
CA ILE A 270 21.02 6.64 4.06
C ILE A 270 21.56 6.63 5.47
N ILE A 271 20.74 7.01 6.42
CA ILE A 271 21.06 7.05 7.84
C ILE A 271 20.22 6.00 8.54
N ILE A 272 20.86 4.98 9.11
CA ILE A 272 20.23 4.00 9.99
C ILE A 272 20.68 4.33 11.41
N ALA A 273 19.78 4.90 12.20
CA ALA A 273 20.07 5.42 13.53
C ALA A 273 19.00 4.98 14.54
N ASP A 274 19.25 5.12 15.85
CA ASP A 274 18.23 4.84 16.86
C ASP A 274 16.98 5.68 16.64
N ASP A 275 17.17 6.96 16.34
CA ASP A 275 16.13 7.89 15.86
C ASP A 275 16.80 9.09 15.16
N VAL A 276 16.05 9.78 14.30
CA VAL A 276 16.46 11.08 13.75
C VAL A 276 15.29 12.03 13.93
N ASP A 277 15.46 13.06 14.74
CA ASP A 277 14.38 14.01 15.06
C ASP A 277 14.85 15.48 15.13
N GLY A 278 13.96 16.34 15.61
CA GLY A 278 14.26 17.73 15.91
C GLY A 278 14.83 18.52 14.74
N GLU A 279 15.89 19.30 15.01
CA GLU A 279 16.57 20.16 14.05
C GLU A 279 17.23 19.35 12.91
N ALA A 280 17.82 18.20 13.24
CA ALA A 280 18.47 17.35 12.26
C ALA A 280 17.49 16.88 11.19
N LEU A 281 16.35 16.30 11.59
CA LEU A 281 15.32 15.83 10.67
C LEU A 281 14.78 16.97 9.79
N ALA A 282 14.42 18.10 10.40
CA ALA A 282 13.88 19.24 9.67
C ALA A 282 14.86 19.76 8.61
N THR A 283 16.13 19.84 8.94
CA THR A 283 17.16 20.33 8.01
C THR A 283 17.43 19.34 6.89
N LEU A 284 17.47 18.03 7.18
CA LEU A 284 17.63 16.98 6.17
C LEU A 284 16.46 17.00 5.16
N VAL A 285 15.23 17.12 5.64
CA VAL A 285 14.03 17.23 4.80
C VAL A 285 14.09 18.49 3.92
N ILE A 286 14.45 19.66 4.48
CA ILE A 286 14.57 20.91 3.70
C ILE A 286 15.64 20.78 2.61
N ASN A 287 16.78 20.18 2.90
CA ASN A 287 17.85 19.99 1.92
C ASN A 287 17.42 19.04 0.79
N LYS A 288 16.66 17.99 1.11
CA LYS A 288 16.08 17.10 0.10
C LYS A 288 15.08 17.84 -0.80
N ILE A 289 14.14 18.58 -0.23
CA ILE A 289 13.15 19.36 -1.00
C ILE A 289 13.84 20.35 -1.93
N ARG A 290 14.97 20.93 -1.50
CA ARG A 290 15.78 21.84 -2.32
C ARG A 290 16.66 21.12 -3.36
N GLY A 291 16.71 19.80 -3.36
CA GLY A 291 17.57 19.03 -4.25
C GLY A 291 19.08 19.19 -3.97
N THR A 292 19.44 19.72 -2.81
CA THR A 292 20.84 19.95 -2.42
C THR A 292 21.50 18.65 -1.97
N PHE A 293 20.77 17.82 -1.21
CA PHE A 293 21.22 16.56 -0.66
C PHE A 293 20.03 15.59 -0.55
N ASN A 294 20.21 14.36 -0.99
CA ASN A 294 19.20 13.32 -0.94
C ASN A 294 19.47 12.44 0.28
N VAL A 295 18.63 12.54 1.31
CA VAL A 295 18.79 11.75 2.53
C VAL A 295 17.55 10.91 2.80
N LEU A 296 17.79 9.65 3.18
CA LEU A 296 16.82 8.75 3.77
C LEU A 296 17.22 8.47 5.21
N ALA A 297 16.35 8.70 6.16
CA ALA A 297 16.55 8.32 7.56
C ALA A 297 15.58 7.18 7.91
N VAL A 298 16.13 6.13 8.51
CA VAL A 298 15.45 4.91 8.92
C VAL A 298 15.80 4.63 10.38
N LYS A 299 14.82 4.20 11.17
CA LYS A 299 15.07 3.74 12.53
C LYS A 299 15.84 2.43 12.54
N SER A 300 16.77 2.27 13.49
CA SER A 300 17.43 0.99 13.72
C SER A 300 16.41 -0.06 14.15
N PRO A 301 16.48 -1.28 13.60
CA PRO A 301 15.60 -2.37 14.01
C PRO A 301 15.99 -2.92 15.39
N GLY A 302 14.99 -3.43 16.13
CA GLY A 302 15.19 -4.08 17.42
C GLY A 302 15.41 -3.13 18.60
N PHE A 303 15.61 -3.71 19.79
CA PHE A 303 15.81 -2.98 21.05
C PHE A 303 16.92 -3.66 21.87
N GLY A 304 17.64 -2.86 22.70
CA GLY A 304 18.68 -3.36 23.58
C GLY A 304 19.83 -4.05 22.83
N ASP A 305 20.28 -5.19 23.33
CA ASP A 305 21.41 -5.93 22.73
C ASP A 305 21.09 -6.48 21.34
N ARG A 306 19.82 -6.83 21.07
CA ARG A 306 19.38 -7.26 19.74
C ARG A 306 19.55 -6.16 18.69
N LYS A 307 19.33 -4.89 19.07
CA LYS A 307 19.59 -3.74 18.18
C LYS A 307 21.04 -3.72 17.73
N LYS A 308 21.99 -3.89 18.66
CA LYS A 308 23.43 -3.91 18.34
C LYS A 308 23.78 -5.03 17.36
N GLU A 309 23.25 -6.21 17.61
CA GLU A 309 23.44 -7.39 16.76
C GLU A 309 22.88 -7.16 15.33
N MET A 310 21.68 -6.57 15.22
CA MET A 310 21.09 -6.26 13.92
C MET A 310 21.84 -5.15 13.18
N LEU A 311 22.34 -4.12 13.88
CA LEU A 311 23.19 -3.10 13.28
C LEU A 311 24.49 -3.70 12.74
N GLN A 312 25.09 -4.67 13.43
CA GLN A 312 26.26 -5.41 12.94
C GLN A 312 25.94 -6.26 11.71
N ASP A 313 24.77 -6.90 11.67
CA ASP A 313 24.34 -7.68 10.51
C ASP A 313 24.20 -6.77 9.27
N ILE A 314 23.60 -5.57 9.44
CA ILE A 314 23.50 -4.56 8.38
C ILE A 314 24.90 -4.08 7.95
N ALA A 315 25.78 -3.83 8.91
CA ALA A 315 27.16 -3.40 8.65
C ALA A 315 27.92 -4.43 7.82
N CYS A 316 27.81 -5.71 8.15
CA CYS A 316 28.44 -6.79 7.37
C CYS A 316 27.95 -6.82 5.91
N ILE A 317 26.65 -6.63 5.68
CA ILE A 317 26.10 -6.67 4.32
C ILE A 317 26.51 -5.45 3.51
N THR A 318 26.56 -4.27 4.12
CA THR A 318 26.82 -3.00 3.44
C THR A 318 28.30 -2.62 3.39
N GLY A 319 29.14 -3.29 4.16
CA GLY A 319 30.55 -2.94 4.32
C GLY A 319 30.76 -1.70 5.20
N ALA A 320 29.74 -1.32 6.01
CA ALA A 320 29.83 -0.19 6.92
C ALA A 320 30.53 -0.57 8.24
N GLN A 321 30.94 0.46 8.97
CA GLN A 321 31.27 0.36 10.37
C GLN A 321 30.13 0.89 11.22
N VAL A 322 29.72 0.14 12.27
CA VAL A 322 28.74 0.64 13.24
C VAL A 322 29.39 1.74 14.07
N ILE A 323 28.76 2.92 14.10
CA ILE A 323 29.27 4.04 14.88
C ILE A 323 28.59 4.06 16.23
N SER A 324 29.36 3.77 17.28
CA SER A 324 28.88 3.74 18.66
C SER A 324 29.90 4.37 19.60
N GLU A 325 29.40 5.04 20.64
CA GLU A 325 30.27 5.59 21.69
C GLU A 325 30.95 4.50 22.51
N GLU A 326 30.33 3.32 22.61
CA GLU A 326 30.92 2.19 23.35
C GLU A 326 32.27 1.74 22.76
N ILE A 327 32.43 1.89 21.42
CA ILE A 327 33.68 1.59 20.72
C ILE A 327 34.55 2.84 20.48
N GLY A 328 34.18 3.97 21.11
CA GLY A 328 34.94 5.22 21.05
C GLY A 328 34.78 6.05 19.77
N LEU A 329 33.84 5.70 18.89
CA LEU A 329 33.59 6.44 17.65
C LEU A 329 32.52 7.53 17.86
N LYS A 330 32.85 8.75 17.43
CA LYS A 330 31.93 9.89 17.47
C LYS A 330 31.48 10.30 16.08
N LEU A 331 30.19 10.62 15.93
CA LEU A 331 29.59 11.02 14.65
C LEU A 331 30.33 12.21 13.99
N GLU A 332 30.82 13.17 14.79
CA GLU A 332 31.50 14.36 14.28
C GLU A 332 32.88 14.07 13.65
N SER A 333 33.49 12.93 14.02
CA SER A 333 34.85 12.58 13.59
C SER A 333 34.91 11.51 12.50
N ILE A 334 33.76 11.05 12.00
CA ILE A 334 33.68 9.96 11.02
C ILE A 334 34.23 10.40 9.66
N ASP A 335 34.87 9.45 8.97
CA ASP A 335 35.25 9.61 7.57
C ASP A 335 34.37 8.79 6.62
N VAL A 336 34.42 9.10 5.34
CA VAL A 336 33.62 8.41 4.31
C VAL A 336 33.94 6.91 4.24
N ASP A 337 35.15 6.51 4.61
CA ASP A 337 35.60 5.12 4.62
C ASP A 337 34.87 4.25 5.65
N ALA A 338 34.24 4.85 6.66
CA ALA A 338 33.43 4.13 7.65
C ALA A 338 31.99 3.88 7.16
N LEU A 339 31.59 4.51 6.04
CA LEU A 339 30.26 4.35 5.47
C LEU A 339 30.21 3.07 4.64
N GLY A 340 29.08 2.38 4.76
CA GLY A 340 28.75 1.31 3.82
C GLY A 340 28.14 1.84 2.54
N SER A 341 27.82 0.93 1.64
CA SER A 341 27.09 1.25 0.42
C SER A 341 26.30 0.04 -0.10
N ALA A 342 25.31 0.31 -0.93
CA ALA A 342 24.53 -0.70 -1.63
C ALA A 342 24.18 -0.20 -3.03
N ARG A 343 23.94 -1.13 -3.97
CA ARG A 343 23.49 -0.76 -5.31
C ARG A 343 22.16 -0.04 -5.26
N LYS A 344 21.22 -0.53 -4.46
CA LYS A 344 19.89 0.06 -4.33
C LYS A 344 19.34 -0.12 -2.92
N VAL A 345 18.63 0.89 -2.43
CA VAL A 345 17.87 0.81 -1.18
C VAL A 345 16.46 1.31 -1.44
N ILE A 346 15.47 0.52 -1.03
CA ILE A 346 14.06 0.83 -1.16
C ILE A 346 13.46 0.87 0.23
N ALA A 347 12.91 2.02 0.64
CA ALA A 347 12.21 2.13 1.91
C ALA A 347 10.74 2.49 1.68
N SER A 348 9.85 1.70 2.27
CA SER A 348 8.44 1.99 2.43
C SER A 348 8.19 2.65 3.79
N LYS A 349 6.94 2.83 4.16
CA LYS A 349 6.55 3.31 5.50
C LYS A 349 6.92 2.30 6.60
N GLU A 350 6.93 1.01 6.29
CA GLU A 350 7.04 -0.07 7.29
C GLU A 350 8.37 -0.81 7.23
N ASN A 351 9.01 -0.87 6.06
CA ASN A 351 10.23 -1.65 5.88
C ASN A 351 11.22 -0.97 4.94
N THR A 352 12.49 -1.38 5.06
CA THR A 352 13.59 -0.92 4.20
C THR A 352 14.35 -2.13 3.69
N THR A 353 14.45 -2.27 2.37
CA THR A 353 15.19 -3.34 1.68
C THR A 353 16.49 -2.80 1.12
N ILE A 354 17.59 -3.41 1.53
CA ILE A 354 18.95 -3.16 1.02
C ILE A 354 19.25 -4.24 -0.01
N ILE A 355 19.53 -3.83 -1.25
CA ILE A 355 19.74 -4.71 -2.39
C ILE A 355 21.20 -4.58 -2.83
N GLU A 356 21.90 -5.71 -2.91
CA GLU A 356 23.29 -5.79 -3.35
C GLU A 356 24.22 -4.86 -2.54
N GLY A 357 24.22 -5.10 -1.21
CA GLY A 357 25.17 -4.45 -0.32
C GLY A 357 26.62 -4.81 -0.67
N LYS A 358 27.52 -3.84 -0.55
CA LYS A 358 28.94 -3.98 -0.96
C LYS A 358 29.84 -4.56 0.15
N GLY A 359 29.26 -5.25 1.13
CA GLY A 359 30.02 -5.98 2.15
C GLY A 359 30.81 -7.16 1.60
N ASP A 360 31.92 -7.50 2.27
CA ASP A 360 32.76 -8.62 1.88
C ASP A 360 32.03 -9.96 2.11
N LYS A 361 32.13 -10.86 1.15
CA LYS A 361 31.50 -12.19 1.24
C LYS A 361 32.05 -13.00 2.41
N GLU A 362 33.38 -12.92 2.65
CA GLU A 362 34.02 -13.66 3.73
C GLU A 362 33.51 -13.23 5.12
N ASP A 363 33.25 -11.94 5.30
CA ASP A 363 32.73 -11.42 6.58
C ASP A 363 31.26 -11.75 6.78
N ILE A 364 30.45 -11.75 5.70
CA ILE A 364 29.07 -12.24 5.74
C ILE A 364 29.05 -13.72 6.09
N ASP A 365 29.89 -14.57 5.46
CA ASP A 365 29.97 -16.01 5.73
C ASP A 365 30.44 -16.28 7.17
N LYS A 366 31.39 -15.50 7.71
CA LYS A 366 31.80 -15.57 9.12
C LYS A 366 30.63 -15.25 10.05
N ARG A 367 29.86 -14.18 9.75
CA ARG A 367 28.71 -13.77 10.56
C ARG A 367 27.61 -14.83 10.55
N VAL A 368 27.29 -15.39 9.39
CA VAL A 368 26.33 -16.51 9.23
C VAL A 368 26.77 -17.71 10.10
N ASN A 369 28.05 -18.08 10.07
CA ASN A 369 28.58 -19.18 10.87
C ASN A 369 28.53 -18.89 12.38
N GLN A 370 28.75 -17.63 12.78
CA GLN A 370 28.62 -17.21 14.18
C GLN A 370 27.17 -17.41 14.65
N ILE A 371 26.18 -16.91 13.93
CA ILE A 371 24.75 -17.06 14.27
C ILE A 371 24.36 -18.54 14.32
N LYS A 372 24.82 -19.37 13.37
CA LYS A 372 24.60 -20.83 13.40
C LYS A 372 25.14 -21.50 14.66
N ASN A 373 26.26 -21.04 15.16
CA ASN A 373 26.83 -21.57 16.38
C ASN A 373 26.05 -21.08 17.62
N GLU A 374 25.64 -19.84 17.65
CA GLU A 374 24.78 -19.27 18.70
C GLU A 374 23.45 -20.04 18.81
N ILE A 375 22.81 -20.38 17.69
CA ILE A 375 21.59 -21.22 17.67
C ILE A 375 21.82 -22.58 18.35
N LYS A 376 23.00 -23.21 18.14
CA LYS A 376 23.32 -24.53 18.72
C LYS A 376 23.56 -24.46 20.22
N THR A 377 24.07 -23.35 20.72
CA THR A 377 24.48 -23.19 22.14
C THR A 377 23.41 -22.52 22.99
N ASN A 378 22.42 -21.87 22.38
CA ASN A 378 21.33 -21.20 23.11
C ASN A 378 20.35 -22.24 23.66
N GLU A 379 19.91 -22.09 24.91
CA GLU A 379 18.92 -22.96 25.54
C GLU A 379 17.49 -22.45 25.44
N SER A 380 17.29 -21.14 25.11
CA SER A 380 16.00 -20.50 24.99
C SER A 380 15.40 -20.74 23.59
N GLU A 381 14.28 -21.42 23.51
CA GLU A 381 13.57 -21.65 22.23
C GLU A 381 13.17 -20.33 21.55
N PHE A 382 12.75 -19.33 22.32
CA PHE A 382 12.41 -18.01 21.80
C PHE A 382 13.62 -17.28 21.18
N ASP A 383 14.80 -17.38 21.83
CA ASP A 383 16.01 -16.76 21.28
C ASP A 383 16.53 -17.54 20.07
N LYS A 384 16.40 -18.88 20.07
CA LYS A 384 16.69 -19.70 18.89
C LYS A 384 15.83 -19.30 17.69
N GLU A 385 14.53 -19.10 17.88
CA GLU A 385 13.62 -18.65 16.84
C GLU A 385 14.05 -17.30 16.25
N LYS A 386 14.41 -16.34 17.11
CA LYS A 386 14.90 -15.02 16.67
C LYS A 386 16.27 -15.09 15.98
N LEU A 387 17.15 -15.96 16.41
CA LEU A 387 18.42 -16.20 15.72
C LEU A 387 18.23 -16.90 14.37
N GLN A 388 17.23 -17.80 14.25
CA GLN A 388 16.87 -18.43 12.98
C GLN A 388 16.30 -17.40 11.99
N GLU A 389 15.44 -16.50 12.46
CA GLU A 389 14.90 -15.39 11.64
C GLU A 389 16.05 -14.49 11.12
N ARG A 390 17.01 -14.10 11.98
CA ARG A 390 18.19 -13.33 11.58
C ARG A 390 19.05 -14.08 10.56
N LEU A 391 19.27 -15.38 10.81
CA LEU A 391 20.01 -16.23 9.89
C LEU A 391 19.36 -16.31 8.52
N ALA A 392 18.03 -16.49 8.48
CA ALA A 392 17.27 -16.53 7.23
C ALA A 392 17.38 -15.21 6.45
N LYS A 393 17.22 -14.06 7.14
CA LYS A 393 17.37 -12.74 6.54
C LYS A 393 18.79 -12.48 5.99
N LEU A 394 19.83 -12.95 6.70
CA LEU A 394 21.23 -12.71 6.33
C LEU A 394 21.71 -13.67 5.21
N ALA A 395 21.30 -14.94 5.27
CA ALA A 395 21.75 -15.98 4.36
C ALA A 395 20.89 -16.10 3.10
N GLY A 396 19.59 -15.74 3.18
CA GLY A 396 18.63 -15.88 2.08
C GLY A 396 18.82 -14.88 0.94
N GLY A 397 19.43 -13.73 1.22
CA GLY A 397 19.56 -12.66 0.23
C GLY A 397 18.23 -12.01 -0.15
N VAL A 398 18.23 -11.31 -1.28
CA VAL A 398 17.04 -10.68 -1.87
C VAL A 398 16.87 -11.23 -3.28
N ALA A 399 15.71 -11.79 -3.56
CA ALA A 399 15.33 -12.15 -4.92
C ALA A 399 14.77 -10.92 -5.63
N VAL A 400 15.29 -10.62 -6.80
CA VAL A 400 14.87 -9.50 -7.64
C VAL A 400 14.19 -10.05 -8.89
N ILE A 401 12.92 -9.72 -9.07
CA ILE A 401 12.17 -9.99 -10.30
C ILE A 401 12.35 -8.76 -11.20
N LYS A 402 13.01 -8.95 -12.32
CA LYS A 402 13.22 -7.91 -13.32
C LYS A 402 12.14 -8.00 -14.39
N VAL A 403 11.38 -6.92 -14.55
CA VAL A 403 10.25 -6.86 -15.50
C VAL A 403 10.57 -5.89 -16.62
N GLY A 404 10.55 -6.39 -17.85
CA GLY A 404 10.79 -5.59 -19.05
C GLY A 404 9.66 -5.68 -20.06
N ALA A 405 9.46 -4.59 -20.81
CA ALA A 405 8.46 -4.50 -21.87
C ALA A 405 8.93 -3.58 -23.02
N ALA A 406 8.13 -3.54 -24.10
CA ALA A 406 8.44 -2.72 -25.27
C ALA A 406 8.21 -1.22 -25.03
N THR A 407 7.29 -0.88 -24.13
CA THR A 407 6.95 0.51 -23.80
C THR A 407 6.96 0.70 -22.28
N GLU A 408 7.24 1.92 -21.84
CA GLU A 408 7.21 2.28 -20.41
C GLU A 408 5.83 2.03 -19.77
N VAL A 409 4.75 2.31 -20.50
CA VAL A 409 3.39 2.07 -20.04
C VAL A 409 3.12 0.59 -19.77
N GLU A 410 3.53 -0.29 -20.70
CA GLU A 410 3.40 -1.74 -20.54
C GLU A 410 4.28 -2.26 -19.40
N GLN A 411 5.49 -1.71 -19.28
CA GLN A 411 6.45 -2.10 -18.23
C GLN A 411 5.89 -1.80 -16.84
N LYS A 412 5.38 -0.58 -16.61
CA LYS A 412 4.75 -0.18 -15.34
C LYS A 412 3.53 -1.05 -15.03
N ALA A 413 2.67 -1.31 -16.03
CA ALA A 413 1.51 -2.16 -15.84
C ALA A 413 1.90 -3.60 -15.42
N LYS A 414 2.90 -4.20 -16.07
CA LYS A 414 3.42 -5.53 -15.71
C LYS A 414 4.07 -5.54 -14.33
N GLN A 415 4.78 -4.47 -13.98
CA GLN A 415 5.42 -4.34 -12.68
C GLN A 415 4.38 -4.28 -11.56
N HIS A 416 3.33 -3.45 -11.68
CA HIS A 416 2.23 -3.38 -10.70
C HIS A 416 1.57 -4.76 -10.52
N LYS A 417 1.26 -5.45 -11.62
CA LYS A 417 0.70 -6.81 -11.55
C LYS A 417 1.61 -7.82 -10.85
N ALA A 418 2.91 -7.71 -11.05
CA ALA A 418 3.87 -8.56 -10.34
C ALA A 418 3.91 -8.24 -8.83
N GLU A 419 3.82 -6.95 -8.46
CA GLU A 419 3.76 -6.51 -7.06
C GLU A 419 2.47 -7.01 -6.37
N ASP A 420 1.33 -6.89 -7.04
CA ASP A 420 0.04 -7.41 -6.56
C ASP A 420 0.09 -8.94 -6.39
N ALA A 421 0.62 -9.66 -7.38
CA ALA A 421 0.75 -11.11 -7.33
C ALA A 421 1.67 -11.58 -6.20
N LEU A 422 2.77 -10.90 -5.96
CA LEU A 422 3.67 -11.18 -4.84
C LEU A 422 2.97 -10.95 -3.50
N SER A 423 2.25 -9.85 -3.37
CA SER A 423 1.52 -9.49 -2.15
C SER A 423 0.36 -10.44 -1.87
N ALA A 424 -0.44 -10.76 -2.90
CA ALA A 424 -1.51 -11.75 -2.83
C ALA A 424 -0.98 -13.13 -2.42
N THR A 425 0.16 -13.54 -2.96
CA THR A 425 0.77 -14.83 -2.63
C THR A 425 1.28 -14.88 -1.19
N LYS A 426 1.86 -13.78 -0.67
CA LYS A 426 2.21 -13.65 0.75
C LYS A 426 0.97 -13.73 1.63
N ALA A 427 -0.08 -12.97 1.29
CA ALA A 427 -1.36 -12.99 2.00
C ALA A 427 -1.98 -14.40 2.04
N ALA A 428 -1.88 -15.15 0.95
CA ALA A 428 -2.36 -16.52 0.88
C ALA A 428 -1.54 -17.51 1.72
N LYS A 429 -0.24 -17.30 1.87
CA LYS A 429 0.60 -18.07 2.80
C LYS A 429 0.30 -17.77 4.28
N GLU A 430 -0.18 -16.58 4.58
CA GLU A 430 -0.52 -16.18 5.95
C GLU A 430 -1.87 -16.73 6.41
N GLU A 431 -2.92 -16.61 5.60
CA GLU A 431 -4.30 -16.95 5.99
C GLU A 431 -4.96 -18.03 5.11
N GLY A 432 -4.22 -18.64 4.19
CA GLY A 432 -4.77 -19.63 3.27
C GLY A 432 -5.56 -19.04 2.11
N ILE A 433 -6.24 -19.90 1.38
CA ILE A 433 -7.02 -19.60 0.17
C ILE A 433 -8.46 -20.05 0.28
N VAL A 434 -9.34 -19.36 -0.45
CA VAL A 434 -10.76 -19.70 -0.63
C VAL A 434 -11.10 -19.71 -2.12
N SER A 435 -12.29 -20.21 -2.48
CA SER A 435 -12.78 -20.14 -3.86
C SER A 435 -12.86 -18.69 -4.33
N GLY A 436 -12.26 -18.40 -5.48
CA GLY A 436 -12.18 -17.05 -6.05
C GLY A 436 -13.48 -16.58 -6.71
N GLY A 437 -13.37 -15.48 -7.46
CA GLY A 437 -14.50 -14.96 -8.25
C GLY A 437 -15.70 -14.48 -7.44
N GLY A 438 -15.52 -14.12 -6.18
CA GLY A 438 -16.60 -13.68 -5.27
C GLY A 438 -17.46 -14.84 -4.71
N VAL A 439 -17.12 -16.09 -5.03
CA VAL A 439 -17.90 -17.28 -4.60
C VAL A 439 -17.79 -17.49 -3.10
N ALA A 440 -16.61 -17.31 -2.50
CA ALA A 440 -16.42 -17.48 -1.06
C ALA A 440 -17.34 -16.55 -0.25
N LEU A 441 -17.42 -15.26 -0.61
CA LEU A 441 -18.33 -14.31 0.03
C LEU A 441 -19.79 -14.72 -0.10
N LEU A 442 -20.18 -15.14 -1.31
CA LEU A 442 -21.56 -15.57 -1.57
C LEU A 442 -21.93 -16.81 -0.75
N LYS A 443 -21.07 -17.82 -0.68
CA LYS A 443 -21.31 -19.05 0.11
C LYS A 443 -21.30 -18.77 1.62
N ALA A 444 -20.42 -17.90 2.11
CA ALA A 444 -20.41 -17.47 3.51
C ALA A 444 -21.71 -16.75 3.92
N SER A 445 -22.48 -16.21 2.95
CA SER A 445 -23.75 -15.54 3.24
C SER A 445 -24.80 -16.40 3.94
N SER A 446 -24.72 -17.73 3.80
CA SER A 446 -25.63 -18.66 4.48
C SER A 446 -25.54 -18.58 6.01
N ALA A 447 -24.38 -18.23 6.55
CA ALA A 447 -24.19 -18.02 8.00
C ALA A 447 -24.99 -16.83 8.54
N LEU A 448 -25.36 -15.87 7.69
CA LEU A 448 -26.21 -14.73 8.08
C LEU A 448 -27.65 -15.14 8.35
N ASP A 449 -28.14 -16.25 7.78
CA ASP A 449 -29.51 -16.72 8.02
C ASP A 449 -29.72 -17.22 9.46
N GLU A 450 -28.70 -17.79 10.08
CA GLU A 450 -28.69 -18.15 11.49
C GLU A 450 -28.65 -16.90 12.38
N LEU A 451 -27.79 -15.94 12.02
CA LEU A 451 -27.66 -14.67 12.74
C LEU A 451 -28.98 -13.88 12.71
N LEU A 452 -29.69 -13.85 11.58
CA LEU A 452 -30.99 -13.19 11.44
C LEU A 452 -32.06 -13.75 12.36
N LYS A 453 -32.01 -15.05 12.69
CA LYS A 453 -32.95 -15.68 13.64
C LYS A 453 -32.65 -15.25 15.09
N ALA A 454 -31.38 -14.99 15.42
CA ALA A 454 -30.95 -14.64 16.78
C ALA A 454 -31.12 -13.16 17.12
N ILE A 455 -31.23 -12.27 16.14
CA ILE A 455 -31.40 -10.83 16.35
C ILE A 455 -32.88 -10.50 16.54
N GLU A 456 -33.20 -9.61 17.47
CA GLU A 456 -34.59 -9.16 17.70
C GLU A 456 -34.88 -7.81 17.04
N ASN A 457 -33.89 -6.89 17.02
CA ASN A 457 -34.06 -5.53 16.50
C ASN A 457 -34.25 -5.55 14.97
N ALA A 458 -35.36 -4.95 14.50
CA ALA A 458 -35.74 -4.94 13.09
C ALA A 458 -34.73 -4.20 12.19
N ASP A 459 -34.21 -3.06 12.66
CA ASP A 459 -33.24 -2.29 11.90
C ASP A 459 -31.86 -3.00 11.86
N GLU A 460 -31.46 -3.71 12.91
CA GLU A 460 -30.26 -4.54 12.88
C GLU A 460 -30.42 -5.71 11.90
N LYS A 461 -31.60 -6.36 11.84
CA LYS A 461 -31.91 -7.35 10.79
C LYS A 461 -31.81 -6.76 9.39
N THR A 462 -32.30 -5.54 9.21
CA THR A 462 -32.19 -4.82 7.93
C THR A 462 -30.71 -4.56 7.59
N GLY A 463 -29.89 -4.19 8.56
CA GLY A 463 -28.43 -4.04 8.37
C GLY A 463 -27.76 -5.34 7.89
N ILE A 464 -28.10 -6.48 8.48
CA ILE A 464 -27.60 -7.80 8.05
C ILE A 464 -28.07 -8.12 6.62
N ASN A 465 -29.33 -7.82 6.27
CA ASN A 465 -29.85 -8.04 4.92
C ASN A 465 -29.18 -7.14 3.87
N ILE A 466 -28.83 -5.88 4.23
CA ILE A 466 -28.05 -4.99 3.39
C ILE A 466 -26.70 -5.64 3.05
N LEU A 467 -25.99 -6.14 4.06
CA LEU A 467 -24.72 -6.83 3.86
C LEU A 467 -24.89 -8.09 3.01
N LYS A 468 -25.90 -8.91 3.32
CA LYS A 468 -26.21 -10.14 2.57
C LYS A 468 -26.45 -9.86 1.09
N ARG A 469 -27.07 -8.74 0.75
CA ARG A 469 -27.28 -8.31 -0.63
C ARG A 469 -25.99 -7.79 -1.25
N ALA A 470 -25.21 -7.00 -0.51
CA ALA A 470 -24.00 -6.37 -1.02
C ALA A 470 -22.89 -7.36 -1.38
N ILE A 471 -22.74 -8.44 -0.62
CA ILE A 471 -21.70 -9.47 -0.89
C ILE A 471 -21.94 -10.30 -2.16
N GLU A 472 -23.09 -10.15 -2.81
CA GLU A 472 -23.36 -10.73 -4.14
C GLU A 472 -22.70 -9.93 -5.28
N GLU A 473 -22.44 -8.62 -5.04
CA GLU A 473 -22.05 -7.71 -6.12
C GLU A 473 -20.70 -8.01 -6.78
N PRO A 474 -19.64 -8.48 -6.09
CA PRO A 474 -18.41 -8.87 -6.77
C PRO A 474 -18.62 -9.93 -7.85
N LEU A 475 -19.30 -11.04 -7.52
CA LEU A 475 -19.64 -12.09 -8.51
C LEU A 475 -20.56 -11.55 -9.60
N ARG A 476 -21.55 -10.73 -9.24
CA ARG A 476 -22.49 -10.10 -10.18
C ARG A 476 -21.74 -9.24 -11.19
N GLN A 477 -20.78 -8.44 -10.73
CA GLN A 477 -19.99 -7.56 -11.59
C GLN A 477 -19.04 -8.33 -12.50
N ILE A 478 -18.38 -9.38 -11.99
CA ILE A 478 -17.53 -10.28 -12.80
C ILE A 478 -18.34 -10.91 -13.94
N ALA A 479 -19.54 -11.41 -13.65
CA ALA A 479 -20.44 -11.97 -14.67
C ALA A 479 -20.90 -10.92 -15.68
N HIS A 480 -21.22 -9.70 -15.19
CA HIS A 480 -21.60 -8.57 -16.04
C HIS A 480 -20.48 -8.19 -17.02
N ASN A 481 -19.24 -8.06 -16.54
CA ASN A 481 -18.06 -7.74 -17.35
C ASN A 481 -17.79 -8.86 -18.39
N ALA A 482 -18.15 -10.09 -18.07
CA ALA A 482 -18.09 -11.23 -19.00
C ALA A 482 -19.24 -11.27 -20.01
N GLY A 483 -20.25 -10.37 -19.91
CA GLY A 483 -21.38 -10.31 -20.84
C GLY A 483 -22.56 -11.21 -20.48
N ILE A 484 -22.62 -11.70 -19.23
CA ILE A 484 -23.74 -12.49 -18.70
C ILE A 484 -24.54 -11.66 -17.69
N ASP A 485 -25.85 -11.92 -17.59
CA ASP A 485 -26.66 -11.35 -16.53
C ASP A 485 -26.15 -11.81 -15.16
N GLY A 486 -25.65 -10.86 -14.38
CA GLY A 486 -25.08 -11.14 -13.05
C GLY A 486 -26.09 -11.72 -12.06
N ALA A 487 -27.39 -11.42 -12.19
CA ALA A 487 -28.41 -12.01 -11.32
C ALA A 487 -28.58 -13.51 -11.57
N VAL A 488 -28.51 -13.91 -12.84
CA VAL A 488 -28.57 -15.34 -13.23
C VAL A 488 -27.33 -16.07 -12.72
N ALA A 489 -26.13 -15.46 -12.85
CA ALA A 489 -24.90 -16.07 -12.36
C ALA A 489 -24.94 -16.29 -10.84
N VAL A 490 -25.32 -15.24 -10.08
CA VAL A 490 -25.46 -15.33 -8.61
C VAL A 490 -26.45 -16.40 -8.20
N GLN A 491 -27.62 -16.47 -8.84
CA GLN A 491 -28.64 -17.47 -8.49
C GLN A 491 -28.16 -18.90 -8.73
N LYS A 492 -27.52 -19.15 -9.89
CA LYS A 492 -26.96 -20.47 -10.20
C LYS A 492 -25.89 -20.89 -9.20
N VAL A 493 -24.98 -19.98 -8.82
CA VAL A 493 -23.95 -20.29 -7.83
C VAL A 493 -24.55 -20.52 -6.45
N LYS A 494 -25.59 -19.80 -6.04
CA LYS A 494 -26.30 -20.06 -4.78
C LYS A 494 -26.89 -21.47 -4.71
N GLU A 495 -27.49 -21.93 -5.79
CA GLU A 495 -28.14 -23.24 -5.91
C GLU A 495 -27.15 -24.38 -6.10
N SER A 496 -25.91 -24.11 -6.48
CA SER A 496 -24.88 -25.12 -6.72
C SER A 496 -24.23 -25.59 -5.41
N GLU A 497 -23.54 -26.74 -5.48
CA GLU A 497 -22.75 -27.29 -4.38
C GLU A 497 -21.63 -26.34 -3.94
N THR A 498 -21.07 -26.61 -2.75
CA THR A 498 -19.94 -25.83 -2.23
C THR A 498 -18.73 -25.97 -3.16
N GLY A 499 -18.08 -24.84 -3.49
CA GLY A 499 -16.92 -24.78 -4.38
C GLY A 499 -17.27 -24.55 -5.85
N ILE A 500 -18.51 -24.81 -6.29
CA ILE A 500 -18.94 -24.50 -7.65
C ILE A 500 -19.17 -22.99 -7.78
N GLY A 501 -18.52 -22.39 -8.77
CA GLY A 501 -18.62 -20.97 -9.12
C GLY A 501 -18.65 -20.74 -10.62
N PHE A 502 -18.77 -19.48 -11.02
CA PHE A 502 -18.77 -19.07 -12.41
C PHE A 502 -17.35 -18.73 -12.86
N ASN A 503 -16.79 -19.53 -13.77
CA ASN A 503 -15.55 -19.21 -14.45
C ASN A 503 -15.85 -18.25 -15.62
N ALA A 504 -15.49 -16.98 -15.45
CA ALA A 504 -15.75 -15.92 -16.42
C ALA A 504 -14.85 -16.01 -17.67
N GLU A 505 -13.74 -16.74 -17.62
CA GLU A 505 -12.88 -16.97 -18.77
C GLU A 505 -13.49 -17.98 -19.73
N THR A 506 -13.88 -19.15 -19.21
CA THR A 506 -14.46 -20.27 -19.98
C THR A 506 -15.98 -20.16 -20.14
N MET A 507 -16.65 -19.28 -19.39
CA MET A 507 -18.12 -19.11 -19.34
C MET A 507 -18.86 -20.31 -18.77
N ASN A 508 -18.19 -21.17 -17.99
CA ASN A 508 -18.73 -22.39 -17.40
C ASN A 508 -18.93 -22.26 -15.89
N TYR A 509 -19.73 -23.18 -15.33
CA TYR A 509 -19.88 -23.36 -13.88
C TYR A 509 -19.13 -24.63 -13.49
N GLU A 510 -18.11 -24.49 -12.64
CA GLU A 510 -17.20 -25.57 -12.28
C GLU A 510 -16.62 -25.36 -10.87
N ASN A 511 -15.90 -26.36 -10.35
CA ASN A 511 -15.21 -26.23 -9.08
C ASN A 511 -14.01 -25.29 -9.23
N LEU A 512 -14.13 -24.07 -8.69
CA LEU A 512 -13.12 -23.02 -8.87
C LEU A 512 -11.80 -23.37 -8.16
N MET A 513 -11.86 -24.06 -7.02
CA MET A 513 -10.65 -24.50 -6.32
C MET A 513 -9.85 -25.52 -7.16
N GLU A 514 -10.52 -26.45 -7.80
CA GLU A 514 -9.88 -27.45 -8.67
C GLU A 514 -9.39 -26.83 -9.98
N SER A 515 -10.09 -25.83 -10.50
CA SER A 515 -9.67 -25.06 -11.69
C SER A 515 -8.57 -24.06 -11.40
N GLY A 516 -8.10 -23.93 -10.15
CA GLY A 516 -7.06 -23.01 -9.74
C GLY A 516 -7.52 -21.54 -9.63
N ILE A 517 -8.84 -21.27 -9.63
CA ILE A 517 -9.40 -19.94 -9.46
C ILE A 517 -9.64 -19.72 -7.96
N VAL A 518 -8.64 -19.14 -7.31
CA VAL A 518 -8.58 -19.00 -5.85
C VAL A 518 -8.25 -17.56 -5.46
N ASP A 519 -8.79 -17.11 -4.33
CA ASP A 519 -8.49 -15.82 -3.74
C ASP A 519 -7.82 -16.03 -2.36
N PRO A 520 -6.82 -15.22 -1.97
CA PRO A 520 -6.29 -15.23 -0.62
C PRO A 520 -7.38 -14.85 0.40
N THR A 521 -7.52 -15.63 1.46
CA THR A 521 -8.52 -15.36 2.51
C THR A 521 -8.35 -13.98 3.13
N LYS A 522 -7.09 -13.56 3.35
CA LYS A 522 -6.74 -12.23 3.86
C LYS A 522 -7.22 -11.11 2.93
N VAL A 523 -7.10 -11.27 1.60
CA VAL A 523 -7.57 -10.29 0.61
C VAL A 523 -9.09 -10.13 0.67
N VAL A 524 -9.82 -11.25 0.66
CA VAL A 524 -11.30 -11.24 0.71
C VAL A 524 -11.80 -10.64 2.02
N ARG A 525 -11.20 -11.03 3.16
CA ARG A 525 -11.52 -10.53 4.49
C ARG A 525 -11.24 -9.04 4.62
N SER A 526 -10.06 -8.59 4.21
CA SER A 526 -9.63 -7.19 4.27
C SER A 526 -10.52 -6.29 3.40
N SER A 527 -10.85 -6.74 2.19
CA SER A 527 -11.77 -6.03 1.29
C SER A 527 -13.14 -5.81 1.94
N LEU A 528 -13.70 -6.85 2.59
CA LEU A 528 -14.98 -6.74 3.30
C LEU A 528 -14.88 -5.81 4.51
N GLN A 529 -13.82 -5.91 5.31
CA GLN A 529 -13.63 -5.07 6.51
C GLN A 529 -13.53 -3.59 6.15
N ASN A 530 -12.72 -3.24 5.16
CA ASN A 530 -12.51 -1.86 4.72
C ASN A 530 -13.80 -1.29 4.10
N ALA A 531 -14.50 -2.08 3.28
CA ALA A 531 -15.77 -1.69 2.68
C ALA A 531 -16.83 -1.40 3.75
N VAL A 532 -17.00 -2.29 4.75
CA VAL A 532 -17.98 -2.11 5.83
C VAL A 532 -17.62 -0.91 6.70
N SER A 533 -16.34 -0.70 7.02
CA SER A 533 -15.89 0.44 7.84
C SER A 533 -16.28 1.78 7.21
N ALA A 534 -15.94 1.99 5.95
CA ALA A 534 -16.23 3.22 5.23
C ALA A 534 -17.74 3.41 4.99
N ALA A 535 -18.43 2.36 4.53
CA ALA A 535 -19.86 2.40 4.28
C ALA A 535 -20.67 2.70 5.55
N SER A 536 -20.34 2.06 6.66
CA SER A 536 -21.01 2.29 7.95
C SER A 536 -20.82 3.73 8.44
N THR A 537 -19.66 4.32 8.21
CA THR A 537 -19.37 5.70 8.57
C THR A 537 -20.20 6.67 7.70
N LEU A 538 -20.27 6.43 6.39
CA LEU A 538 -21.08 7.25 5.48
C LEU A 538 -22.57 7.15 5.80
N LEU A 539 -23.08 5.96 6.10
CA LEU A 539 -24.51 5.75 6.43
C LEU A 539 -24.94 6.50 7.69
N THR A 540 -24.04 6.75 8.62
CA THR A 540 -24.31 7.50 9.86
C THR A 540 -24.06 9.01 9.71
N THR A 541 -23.65 9.49 8.52
CA THR A 541 -23.38 10.91 8.26
C THR A 541 -24.69 11.68 8.08
N GLU A 542 -24.85 12.80 8.79
CA GLU A 542 -26.02 13.67 8.77
C GLU A 542 -25.73 15.02 8.08
N ALA A 543 -24.48 15.50 8.19
CA ALA A 543 -24.07 16.77 7.62
C ALA A 543 -22.72 16.68 6.94
N VAL A 544 -22.54 17.45 5.88
CA VAL A 544 -21.28 17.59 5.14
C VAL A 544 -20.87 19.06 5.13
N VAL A 545 -19.61 19.31 5.44
CA VAL A 545 -18.98 20.62 5.43
C VAL A 545 -17.84 20.63 4.42
N ALA A 546 -18.00 21.36 3.34
CA ALA A 546 -16.99 21.48 2.28
C ALA A 546 -16.63 22.94 2.03
N GLU A 547 -15.55 23.18 1.29
CA GLU A 547 -15.23 24.52 0.82
C GLU A 547 -16.25 25.00 -0.20
N SER A 548 -16.65 26.29 -0.08
CA SER A 548 -17.50 26.88 -1.08
C SER A 548 -16.74 27.02 -2.41
N PRO A 549 -17.39 26.76 -3.56
CA PRO A 549 -16.75 27.01 -4.85
C PRO A 549 -16.33 28.48 -4.91
N LYS A 550 -15.14 28.73 -5.47
CA LYS A 550 -14.70 30.12 -5.74
C LYS A 550 -15.76 30.72 -6.66
N LYS A 551 -16.36 31.84 -6.27
CA LYS A 551 -17.13 32.65 -7.21
C LYS A 551 -16.13 33.14 -8.25
N ASP A 552 -16.33 32.74 -9.50
CA ASP A 552 -15.66 33.41 -10.61
C ASP A 552 -15.95 34.91 -10.48
N GLU A 553 -14.89 35.69 -10.22
CA GLU A 553 -14.96 37.13 -10.38
C GLU A 553 -15.26 37.36 -11.87
N ARG A 554 -16.54 37.45 -12.20
CA ARG A 554 -16.96 37.84 -13.54
C ARG A 554 -16.24 39.13 -13.89
N GLU A 555 -15.54 39.08 -15.00
CA GLU A 555 -14.94 40.23 -15.66
C GLU A 555 -15.77 41.48 -15.41
N THR A 556 -15.21 42.46 -14.76
CA THR A 556 -15.75 43.82 -14.70
C THR A 556 -15.98 44.26 -16.13
N PRO A 557 -17.20 44.68 -16.52
CA PRO A 557 -17.43 45.18 -17.85
C PRO A 557 -16.45 46.33 -18.13
N GLN A 558 -15.58 46.18 -19.11
CA GLN A 558 -14.78 47.30 -19.62
C GLN A 558 -15.74 48.40 -20.02
N MET A 559 -15.67 49.53 -19.31
CA MET A 559 -16.34 50.75 -19.74
C MET A 559 -15.88 51.09 -21.17
N PRO A 560 -16.83 51.38 -22.09
CA PRO A 560 -16.45 51.79 -23.42
C PRO A 560 -15.68 53.12 -23.34
N ALA A 561 -14.53 53.15 -24.01
CA ALA A 561 -13.69 54.35 -24.13
C ALA A 561 -14.54 55.47 -24.73
N MET A 562 -14.66 56.61 -24.02
CA MET A 562 -15.26 57.81 -24.59
C MET A 562 -14.44 58.29 -25.78
N PRO A 563 -15.06 58.67 -26.89
CA PRO A 563 -14.35 59.27 -28.02
C PRO A 563 -13.83 60.66 -27.61
N GLY A 564 -12.51 60.83 -27.74
CA GLY A 564 -11.84 62.08 -27.43
C GLY A 564 -12.39 63.22 -28.31
N MET A 565 -12.80 64.30 -27.67
CA MET A 565 -12.93 65.61 -28.33
C MET A 565 -11.53 66.12 -28.64
N GLY A 566 -11.27 66.25 -29.95
CA GLY A 566 -10.08 66.94 -30.42
C GLY A 566 -10.17 68.46 -30.20
N TYR A 567 -9.04 69.03 -29.85
CA TYR A 567 -8.61 70.40 -30.22
C TYR A 567 -7.16 70.30 -30.65
#